data_a69ba8a019136040e1f849a4969ea004
#
_entry.id   a69ba8a019136040e1f849a4969ea004
#
_cell.length_a   1.000
_cell.length_b   1.000
_cell.length_c   1.000
_cell.angle_alpha   90.00
_cell.angle_beta   90.00
_cell.angle_gamma   90.00
#
_symmetry.space_group_name_H-M   'P 1'
#
loop_
_entity.id
_entity.type
_entity.pdbx_description
1 polymer ?
#
loop_
_entity_poly.entity_id
_entity_poly.type
_entity_poly.pdbx_seq_one_letter_code
_entity_poly.pdbx_strand_id
1 'polypeptide(L)'
;MTVAPLKGMACLALATVALMGPTPMAIAAEPQSEPGPEILQKMQDAARNLDYAGVYTYQQGNIVLSTRVVHIVDGTGERERISLLDGRPREYIRHNETTRCLLPDDRVVLVERRESERFPAVLFDDGERLPAHYDLQLADTPDRVAGRECRDLTLVPRDAQRFGFRICADRDTGLPLRAQTLGPDGVLAQIVFNTLEVGKGVASEALAPTWNTSEWKVVEIPIKEVDLAAEGWRIPLPPGYEPLTQVARQMKGGREVKHLVASDGLSTLSVFIEAYSGPEGQPHDLGLVRKGVLSVYRKRIGDHWLTVLGEVPADTVRDLAHRTEYVPLAVR
;
A
#
# COMPACT_ATOMS: atom_id res chain seq x y z
N MET A 1 53.54 -76.45 -7.85
CA MET A 1 53.27 -77.89 -7.72
C MET A 1 51.76 -78.01 -7.57
N THR A 2 51.23 -78.41 -8.65
CA THR A 2 50.46 -79.66 -8.91
C THR A 2 49.00 -79.58 -8.36
N VAL A 3 48.16 -79.43 -9.26
CA VAL A 3 47.25 -80.37 -9.97
C VAL A 3 45.82 -80.46 -9.37
N ALA A 4 44.90 -80.19 -10.23
CA ALA A 4 43.48 -80.50 -10.27
C ALA A 4 43.14 -82.03 -10.05
N PRO A 5 41.91 -82.51 -10.26
CA PRO A 5 40.59 -81.99 -10.61
C PRO A 5 39.39 -82.77 -9.93
N LEU A 6 38.18 -82.49 -10.28
CA LEU A 6 37.10 -83.34 -10.81
C LEU A 6 35.74 -83.37 -10.05
N LYS A 7 34.74 -83.14 -10.90
CA LYS A 7 33.37 -83.73 -10.97
C LYS A 7 32.41 -83.40 -9.85
N GLY A 8 31.31 -82.86 -10.03
CA GLY A 8 30.25 -82.97 -11.01
C GLY A 8 29.02 -83.58 -10.37
N MET A 9 27.95 -82.75 -10.21
CA MET A 9 26.60 -83.32 -10.10
C MET A 9 25.58 -82.18 -10.36
N ALA A 10 24.73 -82.44 -11.30
CA ALA A 10 23.61 -81.63 -11.68
C ALA A 10 22.49 -81.74 -10.64
N CYS A 11 21.91 -80.61 -10.25
CA CYS A 11 20.58 -80.59 -9.61
C CYS A 11 19.75 -79.42 -10.16
N LEU A 12 18.57 -79.77 -10.58
CA LEU A 12 17.50 -78.95 -11.13
C LEU A 12 17.30 -77.66 -10.38
N ALA A 13 17.35 -76.54 -11.10
CA ALA A 13 16.87 -75.23 -10.61
C ALA A 13 15.41 -75.05 -10.97
N LEU A 14 14.54 -74.99 -9.97
CA LEU A 14 13.17 -74.45 -10.09
C LEU A 14 13.30 -72.94 -10.30
N ALA A 15 12.86 -72.46 -11.46
CA ALA A 15 12.74 -71.07 -11.73
C ALA A 15 11.46 -70.53 -11.04
N THR A 16 11.58 -69.78 -9.95
CA THR A 16 10.55 -68.97 -9.39
C THR A 16 10.56 -67.63 -10.13
N VAL A 17 9.58 -67.40 -11.01
CA VAL A 17 9.28 -66.12 -11.64
C VAL A 17 8.69 -65.20 -10.56
N ALA A 18 9.50 -64.29 -10.04
CA ALA A 18 9.02 -63.21 -9.19
C ALA A 18 8.36 -62.14 -10.14
N LEU A 19 7.02 -62.06 -10.08
CA LEU A 19 6.28 -60.94 -10.65
C LEU A 19 6.64 -59.68 -9.86
N MET A 20 7.58 -58.89 -10.37
CA MET A 20 7.77 -57.51 -9.95
C MET A 20 6.63 -56.68 -10.53
N GLY A 21 5.59 -56.39 -9.73
CA GLY A 21 4.58 -55.39 -10.03
C GLY A 21 5.24 -53.99 -10.08
N PRO A 22 4.78 -53.10 -10.94
CA PRO A 22 5.29 -51.72 -10.96
C PRO A 22 4.96 -51.05 -9.61
N THR A 23 5.99 -50.66 -8.87
CA THR A 23 5.85 -49.74 -7.73
C THR A 23 5.29 -48.40 -8.23
N PRO A 24 4.18 -47.94 -7.66
CA PRO A 24 3.72 -46.58 -8.01
C PRO A 24 4.79 -45.58 -7.57
N MET A 25 5.43 -44.93 -8.52
CA MET A 25 6.21 -43.71 -8.26
C MET A 25 5.25 -42.68 -7.66
N ALA A 26 5.41 -42.39 -6.38
CA ALA A 26 4.77 -41.21 -5.78
C ALA A 26 5.36 -39.96 -6.52
N ILE A 27 4.57 -39.40 -7.43
CA ILE A 27 4.85 -38.07 -7.97
C ILE A 27 4.73 -37.15 -6.77
N ALA A 28 5.86 -36.64 -6.28
CA ALA A 28 5.88 -35.54 -5.33
C ALA A 28 5.12 -34.40 -6.05
N ALA A 29 3.97 -34.00 -5.46
CA ALA A 29 3.27 -32.80 -5.93
C ALA A 29 4.25 -31.64 -5.83
N GLU A 30 4.63 -31.07 -6.97
CA GLU A 30 5.33 -29.78 -6.99
C GLU A 30 4.49 -28.82 -6.15
N PRO A 31 5.13 -27.99 -5.29
CA PRO A 31 4.41 -26.95 -4.57
C PRO A 31 3.75 -26.05 -5.61
N GLN A 32 2.43 -26.11 -5.72
CA GLN A 32 1.67 -25.20 -6.59
C GLN A 32 1.97 -23.80 -6.10
N SER A 33 2.65 -23.00 -6.92
CA SER A 33 2.86 -21.58 -6.66
C SER A 33 1.47 -20.94 -6.59
N GLU A 34 1.10 -20.40 -5.42
CA GLU A 34 -0.15 -19.65 -5.25
C GLU A 34 -0.22 -18.60 -6.36
N PRO A 35 -1.32 -18.49 -7.11
CA PRO A 35 -1.45 -17.47 -8.14
C PRO A 35 -1.37 -16.07 -7.51
N GLY A 36 -0.73 -15.14 -8.22
CA GLY A 36 -0.48 -13.78 -7.73
C GLY A 36 -1.68 -13.05 -7.09
N PRO A 37 -2.92 -13.17 -7.62
CA PRO A 37 -4.11 -12.60 -7.00
C PRO A 37 -4.42 -13.16 -5.61
N GLU A 38 -4.24 -14.46 -5.38
CA GLU A 38 -4.47 -15.08 -4.05
C GLU A 38 -3.48 -14.56 -3.00
N ILE A 39 -2.23 -14.31 -3.40
CA ILE A 39 -1.22 -13.73 -2.51
C ILE A 39 -1.59 -12.29 -2.15
N LEU A 40 -2.07 -11.49 -3.11
CA LEU A 40 -2.54 -10.13 -2.84
C LEU A 40 -3.70 -10.13 -1.86
N GLN A 41 -4.68 -11.00 -2.05
CA GLN A 41 -5.82 -11.14 -1.13
C GLN A 41 -5.33 -11.53 0.28
N LYS A 42 -4.43 -12.51 0.38
CA LYS A 42 -3.84 -12.93 1.65
C LYS A 42 -3.08 -11.78 2.35
N MET A 43 -2.36 -10.94 1.59
CA MET A 43 -1.70 -9.75 2.13
C MET A 43 -2.70 -8.74 2.72
N GLN A 44 -3.80 -8.49 2.03
CA GLN A 44 -4.84 -7.57 2.49
C GLN A 44 -5.55 -8.09 3.73
N ASP A 45 -5.93 -9.36 3.72
CA ASP A 45 -6.57 -10.02 4.85
C ASP A 45 -5.66 -9.99 6.08
N ALA A 46 -4.37 -10.25 5.88
CA ALA A 46 -3.39 -10.20 6.95
C ALA A 46 -3.25 -8.78 7.53
N ALA A 47 -3.13 -7.76 6.68
CA ALA A 47 -3.00 -6.39 7.12
C ALA A 47 -4.22 -5.86 7.89
N ARG A 48 -5.42 -6.38 7.57
CA ARG A 48 -6.69 -5.96 8.17
C ARG A 48 -7.10 -6.74 9.41
N ASN A 49 -6.72 -8.02 9.49
CA ASN A 49 -7.31 -8.94 10.45
C ASN A 49 -6.32 -9.48 11.49
N LEU A 50 -5.03 -9.22 11.32
CA LEU A 50 -4.01 -9.70 12.27
C LEU A 50 -3.71 -8.64 13.32
N ASP A 51 -3.46 -9.09 14.55
CA ASP A 51 -2.80 -8.27 15.54
C ASP A 51 -1.30 -8.22 15.24
N TYR A 52 -0.73 -7.04 15.15
CA TYR A 52 0.71 -6.88 14.98
C TYR A 52 1.22 -5.59 15.61
N ALA A 53 2.48 -5.60 16.04
CA ALA A 53 3.19 -4.45 16.52
C ALA A 53 4.64 -4.47 16.05
N GLY A 54 5.18 -3.32 15.70
CA GLY A 54 6.55 -3.25 15.21
C GLY A 54 7.06 -1.84 14.96
N VAL A 55 8.28 -1.79 14.48
CA VAL A 55 8.91 -0.56 13.99
C VAL A 55 9.28 -0.81 12.54
N TYR A 56 8.85 0.08 11.67
CA TYR A 56 9.28 0.11 10.28
C TYR A 56 10.02 1.39 9.94
N THR A 57 10.86 1.31 8.94
CA THR A 57 11.55 2.44 8.34
C THR A 57 10.93 2.76 6.99
N TYR A 58 10.56 4.02 6.77
CA TYR A 58 10.30 4.58 5.46
C TYR A 58 11.58 5.23 4.94
N GLN A 59 11.94 4.90 3.70
CA GLN A 59 13.11 5.48 3.03
C GLN A 59 12.72 5.99 1.64
N GLN A 60 13.14 7.22 1.34
CA GLN A 60 12.97 7.84 0.03
C GLN A 60 14.17 8.76 -0.24
N GLY A 61 15.06 8.35 -1.13
CA GLY A 61 16.33 9.05 -1.34
C GLY A 61 17.12 9.15 -0.03
N ASN A 62 17.40 10.38 0.41
CA ASN A 62 18.13 10.65 1.66
C ASN A 62 17.20 10.80 2.89
N ILE A 63 15.89 10.70 2.71
CA ILE A 63 14.94 10.76 3.81
C ILE A 63 14.78 9.36 4.39
N VAL A 64 15.00 9.23 5.69
CA VAL A 64 14.81 8.00 6.46
C VAL A 64 14.01 8.36 7.70
N LEU A 65 12.86 7.72 7.88
CA LEU A 65 11.95 7.96 8.99
C LEU A 65 11.55 6.63 9.62
N SER A 66 11.65 6.55 10.93
CA SER A 66 11.22 5.38 11.70
C SER A 66 9.84 5.63 12.30
N THR A 67 9.01 4.61 12.24
CA THR A 67 7.63 4.69 12.71
C THR A 67 7.29 3.42 13.48
N ARG A 68 6.64 3.58 14.62
CA ARG A 68 6.07 2.46 15.37
C ARG A 68 4.60 2.31 14.99
N VAL A 69 4.20 1.09 14.72
CA VAL A 69 2.81 0.71 14.49
C VAL A 69 2.37 -0.32 15.51
N VAL A 70 1.13 -0.20 15.97
CA VAL A 70 0.39 -1.21 16.73
C VAL A 70 -0.98 -1.33 16.10
N HIS A 71 -1.35 -2.53 15.71
CA HIS A 71 -2.62 -2.85 15.09
C HIS A 71 -3.27 -4.01 15.82
N ILE A 72 -4.52 -3.87 16.21
CA ILE A 72 -5.29 -4.89 16.93
C ILE A 72 -6.72 -4.89 16.40
N VAL A 73 -7.26 -6.09 16.20
CA VAL A 73 -8.66 -6.30 15.83
C VAL A 73 -9.36 -7.02 16.99
N ASP A 74 -10.32 -6.34 17.58
CA ASP A 74 -11.09 -6.88 18.71
C ASP A 74 -12.61 -6.79 18.47
N GLY A 75 -13.41 -7.15 19.46
CA GLY A 75 -14.88 -7.08 19.37
C GLY A 75 -15.47 -5.69 19.11
N THR A 76 -14.66 -4.61 19.16
CA THR A 76 -15.06 -3.23 18.85
C THR A 76 -14.66 -2.81 17.43
N GLY A 77 -13.86 -3.64 16.74
CA GLY A 77 -13.38 -3.42 15.39
C GLY A 77 -11.87 -3.28 15.30
N GLU A 78 -11.41 -2.58 14.28
CA GLU A 78 -10.01 -2.35 13.97
C GLU A 78 -9.47 -1.13 14.72
N ARG A 79 -8.37 -1.30 15.43
CA ARG A 79 -7.70 -0.27 16.22
C ARG A 79 -6.24 -0.20 15.83
N GLU A 80 -5.76 1.00 15.59
CA GLU A 80 -4.38 1.22 15.17
C GLU A 80 -3.78 2.45 15.89
N ARG A 81 -2.50 2.34 16.23
CA ARG A 81 -1.69 3.47 16.67
C ARG A 81 -0.42 3.52 15.84
N ILE A 82 -0.18 4.67 15.24
CA ILE A 82 1.04 4.98 14.49
C ILE A 82 1.75 6.13 15.20
N SER A 83 3.02 5.93 15.58
CA SER A 83 3.84 6.93 16.27
C SER A 83 5.09 7.23 15.45
N LEU A 84 5.28 8.48 15.05
CA LEU A 84 6.53 8.93 14.41
C LEU A 84 7.64 8.97 15.46
N LEU A 85 8.75 8.28 15.19
CA LEU A 85 9.89 8.21 16.10
C LEU A 85 10.95 9.26 15.77
N ASP A 86 10.90 9.85 14.57
CA ASP A 86 11.83 10.87 14.10
C ASP A 86 11.09 12.18 13.78
N GLY A 87 11.81 13.30 13.92
CA GLY A 87 11.30 14.62 13.61
C GLY A 87 10.33 15.17 14.68
N ARG A 88 9.30 15.91 14.25
CA ARG A 88 8.30 16.43 15.18
C ARG A 88 7.43 15.30 15.70
N PRO A 89 7.22 15.19 17.02
CA PRO A 89 6.43 14.14 17.60
C PRO A 89 4.98 14.22 17.10
N ARG A 90 4.43 13.06 16.69
CA ARG A 90 3.07 12.93 16.19
C ARG A 90 2.58 11.51 16.35
N GLU A 91 1.33 11.35 16.73
CA GLU A 91 0.66 10.07 16.75
C GLU A 91 -0.66 10.13 15.99
N TYR A 92 -0.96 9.03 15.32
CA TYR A 92 -2.27 8.78 14.72
C TYR A 92 -2.89 7.60 15.47
N ILE A 93 -4.08 7.81 16.00
CA ILE A 93 -4.86 6.78 16.69
C ILE A 93 -6.15 6.60 15.91
N ARG A 94 -6.30 5.43 15.33
CA ARG A 94 -7.48 5.08 14.55
C ARG A 94 -8.34 4.06 15.31
N HIS A 95 -9.63 4.23 15.21
CA HIS A 95 -10.63 3.25 15.59
C HIS A 95 -11.69 3.21 14.49
N ASN A 96 -11.70 2.13 13.74
CA ASN A 96 -12.49 1.98 12.51
C ASN A 96 -12.24 3.16 11.55
N GLU A 97 -13.26 3.94 11.21
CA GLU A 97 -13.20 5.08 10.29
C GLU A 97 -12.75 6.40 10.96
N THR A 98 -12.61 6.42 12.27
CA THR A 98 -12.26 7.64 13.00
C THR A 98 -10.76 7.67 13.31
N THR A 99 -10.06 8.65 12.78
CA THR A 99 -8.63 8.90 13.05
C THR A 99 -8.47 10.18 13.88
N ARG A 100 -7.69 10.08 14.96
CA ARG A 100 -7.27 11.19 15.80
C ARG A 100 -5.77 11.41 15.58
N CYS A 101 -5.38 12.57 15.04
CA CYS A 101 -4.00 12.99 14.92
C CYS A 101 -3.63 13.87 16.11
N LEU A 102 -2.67 13.42 16.92
CA LEU A 102 -2.19 14.13 18.11
C LEU A 102 -0.96 14.96 17.73
N LEU A 103 -1.07 16.27 17.97
CA LEU A 103 -0.04 17.27 17.71
C LEU A 103 0.44 17.86 19.06
N PRO A 104 1.42 17.24 19.74
CA PRO A 104 1.80 17.63 21.10
C PRO A 104 2.39 19.04 21.20
N ASP A 105 3.16 19.47 20.19
CA ASP A 105 3.74 20.81 20.16
C ASP A 105 2.65 21.91 20.17
N ASP A 106 1.53 21.65 19.54
CA ASP A 106 0.40 22.57 19.41
C ASP A 106 -0.68 22.33 20.48
N ARG A 107 -0.60 21.23 21.24
CA ARG A 107 -1.65 20.71 22.12
C ARG A 107 -3.01 20.59 21.43
N VAL A 108 -3.00 20.00 20.24
CA VAL A 108 -4.20 19.84 19.39
C VAL A 108 -4.41 18.38 19.06
N VAL A 109 -5.67 17.95 19.11
CA VAL A 109 -6.15 16.69 18.53
C VAL A 109 -6.99 17.05 17.31
N LEU A 110 -6.53 16.66 16.12
CA LEU A 110 -7.35 16.72 14.90
C LEU A 110 -8.14 15.43 14.79
N VAL A 111 -9.45 15.55 14.58
CA VAL A 111 -10.34 14.40 14.38
C VAL A 111 -10.82 14.42 12.94
N GLU A 112 -10.58 13.33 12.23
CA GLU A 112 -11.06 13.11 10.87
C GLU A 112 -11.84 11.80 10.82
N ARG A 113 -12.93 11.80 10.06
CA ARG A 113 -13.62 10.59 9.64
C ARG A 113 -13.21 10.31 8.20
N ARG A 114 -12.56 9.20 7.98
CA ARG A 114 -12.13 8.73 6.65
C ARG A 114 -12.28 7.23 6.59
N GLU A 115 -12.63 6.73 5.42
CA GLU A 115 -12.11 5.45 4.97
C GLU A 115 -10.61 5.67 4.74
N SER A 116 -9.82 5.44 5.78
CA SER A 116 -8.47 5.96 5.86
C SER A 116 -7.47 5.04 5.15
N GLU A 117 -6.42 5.68 4.65
CA GLU A 117 -5.15 5.04 4.36
C GLU A 117 -4.76 4.13 5.51
N ARG A 118 -4.82 2.81 5.29
CA ARG A 118 -4.41 1.78 6.26
C ARG A 118 -2.95 1.46 6.03
N PHE A 119 -2.25 1.10 7.08
CA PHE A 119 -0.91 0.53 6.93
C PHE A 119 -0.99 -0.96 6.57
N PRO A 120 -0.14 -1.46 5.67
CA PRO A 120 0.63 -0.67 4.72
C PRO A 120 -0.28 -0.05 3.65
N ALA A 121 -0.19 1.25 3.44
CA ALA A 121 -0.98 2.04 2.50
C ALA A 121 -0.87 1.60 1.02
N VAL A 122 -0.31 0.43 0.79
CA VAL A 122 0.00 -0.13 -0.54
C VAL A 122 -1.18 -0.90 -1.13
N LEU A 123 -2.22 -1.24 -0.33
CA LEU A 123 -3.32 -2.08 -0.78
C LEU A 123 -4.66 -1.44 -0.38
N PHE A 124 -5.25 -0.70 -1.30
CA PHE A 124 -6.50 0.04 -1.06
C PHE A 124 -7.76 -0.75 -1.46
N ASP A 125 -7.61 -1.80 -2.28
CA ASP A 125 -8.71 -2.58 -2.84
C ASP A 125 -8.50 -4.09 -2.63
N ASP A 126 -9.49 -4.90 -2.97
CA ASP A 126 -9.45 -6.36 -2.87
C ASP A 126 -8.42 -7.05 -3.81
N GLY A 127 -7.71 -6.26 -4.62
CA GLY A 127 -6.69 -6.75 -5.55
C GLY A 127 -7.23 -7.40 -6.82
N GLU A 128 -8.54 -7.56 -6.97
CA GLU A 128 -9.14 -8.22 -8.13
C GLU A 128 -8.84 -7.48 -9.45
N ARG A 129 -8.72 -6.15 -9.40
CA ARG A 129 -8.46 -5.30 -10.58
C ARG A 129 -7.00 -5.17 -10.96
N LEU A 130 -6.09 -5.45 -10.04
CA LEU A 130 -4.65 -5.27 -10.25
C LEU A 130 -4.10 -6.06 -11.46
N PRO A 131 -4.51 -7.31 -11.73
CA PRO A 131 -4.02 -8.06 -12.88
C PRO A 131 -4.35 -7.44 -14.25
N ALA A 132 -5.35 -6.56 -14.31
CA ALA A 132 -5.65 -5.82 -15.54
C ALA A 132 -4.59 -4.76 -15.88
N HIS A 133 -3.88 -4.25 -14.87
CA HIS A 133 -2.95 -3.14 -14.97
C HIS A 133 -1.51 -3.49 -14.62
N TYR A 134 -1.28 -4.65 -13.99
CA TYR A 134 0.04 -5.14 -13.59
C TYR A 134 0.24 -6.60 -13.98
N ASP A 135 1.45 -6.93 -14.39
CA ASP A 135 1.93 -8.30 -14.47
C ASP A 135 2.49 -8.71 -13.12
N LEU A 136 1.97 -9.81 -12.56
CA LEU A 136 2.32 -10.32 -11.24
C LEU A 136 3.43 -11.37 -11.38
N GLN A 137 4.55 -11.15 -10.72
CA GLN A 137 5.71 -12.03 -10.76
C GLN A 137 6.12 -12.42 -9.34
N LEU A 138 5.96 -13.68 -9.00
CA LEU A 138 6.35 -14.23 -7.71
C LEU A 138 7.80 -14.73 -7.79
N ALA A 139 8.63 -14.33 -6.81
CA ALA A 139 10.01 -14.81 -6.75
C ALA A 139 10.07 -16.30 -6.38
N ASP A 140 10.98 -17.05 -6.99
CA ASP A 140 11.18 -18.47 -6.70
C ASP A 140 11.90 -18.70 -5.37
N THR A 141 12.75 -17.76 -4.96
CA THR A 141 13.54 -17.85 -3.74
C THR A 141 12.93 -16.99 -2.64
N PRO A 142 12.88 -17.51 -1.40
CA PRO A 142 12.47 -16.71 -0.25
C PRO A 142 13.52 -15.64 0.08
N ASP A 143 13.04 -14.56 0.72
CA ASP A 143 13.86 -13.52 1.34
C ASP A 143 13.57 -13.47 2.86
N ARG A 144 14.27 -12.60 3.58
CA ARG A 144 14.10 -12.47 5.03
C ARG A 144 14.05 -11.00 5.46
N VAL A 145 12.96 -10.64 6.16
CA VAL A 145 12.74 -9.29 6.69
C VAL A 145 12.33 -9.38 8.16
N ALA A 146 12.89 -8.54 9.02
CA ALA A 146 12.64 -8.53 10.47
C ALA A 146 12.74 -9.92 11.12
N GLY A 147 13.68 -10.77 10.64
CA GLY A 147 13.86 -12.12 11.14
C GLY A 147 12.83 -13.16 10.64
N ARG A 148 11.90 -12.79 9.79
CA ARG A 148 10.83 -13.64 9.23
C ARG A 148 11.09 -13.94 7.76
N GLU A 149 10.76 -15.15 7.34
CA GLU A 149 10.82 -15.57 5.92
C GLU A 149 9.67 -14.96 5.14
N CYS A 150 9.93 -14.39 3.97
CA CYS A 150 8.91 -13.81 3.10
C CYS A 150 9.19 -14.13 1.63
N ARG A 151 8.20 -13.97 0.77
CA ARG A 151 8.33 -14.08 -0.69
C ARG A 151 8.01 -12.76 -1.36
N ASP A 152 8.88 -12.34 -2.28
CA ASP A 152 8.67 -11.15 -3.07
C ASP A 152 7.64 -11.39 -4.17
N LEU A 153 6.59 -10.57 -4.18
CA LEU A 153 5.69 -10.39 -5.30
C LEU A 153 6.04 -9.07 -5.99
N THR A 154 6.44 -9.13 -7.24
CA THR A 154 6.69 -7.94 -8.06
C THR A 154 5.48 -7.68 -8.95
N LEU A 155 4.99 -6.45 -8.93
CA LEU A 155 3.90 -5.95 -9.76
C LEU A 155 4.51 -5.02 -10.79
N VAL A 156 4.59 -5.48 -12.04
CA VAL A 156 5.16 -4.73 -13.16
C VAL A 156 4.03 -4.02 -13.88
N PRO A 157 4.03 -2.68 -13.99
CA PRO A 157 2.96 -1.96 -14.65
C PRO A 157 2.93 -2.27 -16.16
N ARG A 158 1.72 -2.40 -16.73
CA ARG A 158 1.49 -2.61 -18.16
C ARG A 158 1.47 -1.32 -18.98
N ASP A 159 1.53 -0.17 -18.31
CA ASP A 159 1.52 1.15 -18.93
C ASP A 159 2.55 2.07 -18.27
N ALA A 160 2.70 3.29 -18.79
CA ALA A 160 3.63 4.29 -18.28
C ALA A 160 3.00 5.25 -17.25
N GLN A 161 1.77 4.99 -16.80
CA GLN A 161 1.02 5.91 -15.95
C GLN A 161 1.15 5.61 -14.46
N ARG A 162 1.86 4.53 -14.11
CA ARG A 162 2.04 4.05 -12.74
C ARG A 162 3.43 3.50 -12.50
N PHE A 163 3.85 3.49 -11.26
CA PHE A 163 5.08 2.82 -10.84
C PHE A 163 4.84 1.33 -10.63
N GLY A 164 5.91 0.56 -10.66
CA GLY A 164 5.89 -0.83 -10.22
C GLY A 164 6.02 -0.94 -8.71
N PHE A 165 5.69 -2.12 -8.18
CA PHE A 165 5.84 -2.42 -6.77
C PHE A 165 6.53 -3.76 -6.57
N ARG A 166 7.23 -3.90 -5.45
CA ARG A 166 7.74 -5.18 -4.96
C ARG A 166 7.39 -5.29 -3.49
N ILE A 167 6.65 -6.34 -3.13
CA ILE A 167 6.14 -6.54 -1.78
C ILE A 167 6.61 -7.90 -1.29
N CYS A 168 7.35 -7.93 -0.17
CA CYS A 168 7.72 -9.18 0.50
C CYS A 168 6.65 -9.55 1.51
N ALA A 169 5.86 -10.58 1.21
CA ALA A 169 4.82 -11.09 2.08
C ALA A 169 5.35 -12.18 3.01
N ASP A 170 5.07 -12.06 4.29
CA ASP A 170 5.40 -13.07 5.30
C ASP A 170 4.85 -14.45 4.88
N ARG A 171 5.68 -15.48 4.94
CA ARG A 171 5.31 -16.81 4.48
C ARG A 171 4.15 -17.42 5.27
N ASP A 172 4.16 -17.22 6.58
CA ASP A 172 3.20 -17.85 7.48
C ASP A 172 1.87 -17.10 7.51
N THR A 173 1.94 -15.77 7.57
CA THR A 173 0.76 -14.92 7.81
C THR A 173 0.28 -14.17 6.59
N GLY A 174 1.14 -13.95 5.59
CA GLY A 174 0.85 -13.08 4.44
C GLY A 174 1.06 -11.59 4.71
N LEU A 175 1.40 -11.18 5.94
CA LEU A 175 1.59 -9.77 6.26
C LEU A 175 2.71 -9.14 5.41
N PRO A 176 2.50 -7.99 4.75
CA PRO A 176 3.57 -7.28 4.05
C PRO A 176 4.67 -6.84 5.01
N LEU A 177 5.89 -7.34 4.82
CA LEU A 177 7.06 -7.03 5.66
C LEU A 177 7.94 -5.94 5.05
N ARG A 178 7.94 -5.85 3.73
CA ARG A 178 8.62 -4.83 2.93
C ARG A 178 7.75 -4.48 1.74
N ALA A 179 7.62 -3.19 1.44
CA ALA A 179 6.99 -2.70 0.22
C ALA A 179 7.91 -1.66 -0.43
N GLN A 180 8.17 -1.82 -1.71
CA GLN A 180 9.04 -0.96 -2.50
C GLN A 180 8.28 -0.40 -3.69
N THR A 181 8.41 0.90 -3.94
CA THR A 181 7.97 1.54 -5.18
C THR A 181 9.12 1.51 -6.17
N LEU A 182 8.88 0.98 -7.37
CA LEU A 182 9.89 0.77 -8.40
C LEU A 182 9.71 1.76 -9.54
N GLY A 183 10.75 2.53 -9.82
CA GLY A 183 10.85 3.35 -11.03
C GLY A 183 11.75 2.73 -12.09
N PRO A 184 11.97 3.43 -13.21
CA PRO A 184 12.84 2.95 -14.28
C PRO A 184 14.26 2.61 -13.83
N ASP A 185 14.81 3.38 -12.88
CA ASP A 185 16.19 3.28 -12.42
C ASP A 185 16.34 2.48 -11.11
N GLY A 186 15.27 1.83 -10.64
CA GLY A 186 15.28 1.02 -9.43
C GLY A 186 14.30 1.48 -8.36
N VAL A 187 14.64 1.21 -7.08
CA VAL A 187 13.77 1.53 -5.93
C VAL A 187 13.73 3.05 -5.69
N LEU A 188 12.55 3.63 -5.76
CA LEU A 188 12.29 5.04 -5.50
C LEU A 188 12.00 5.32 -4.02
N ALA A 189 11.22 4.45 -3.40
CA ALA A 189 10.89 4.50 -1.99
C ALA A 189 10.67 3.09 -1.45
N GLN A 190 10.80 2.93 -0.14
CA GLN A 190 10.47 1.67 0.51
C GLN A 190 9.97 1.87 1.94
N ILE A 191 9.14 0.94 2.37
CA ILE A 191 8.79 0.70 3.76
C ILE A 191 9.31 -0.70 4.10
N VAL A 192 10.02 -0.84 5.23
CA VAL A 192 10.53 -2.13 5.68
C VAL A 192 10.45 -2.25 7.19
N PHE A 193 9.88 -3.35 7.68
CA PHE A 193 9.89 -3.65 9.10
C PHE A 193 11.31 -3.97 9.60
N ASN A 194 11.70 -3.32 10.68
CA ASN A 194 12.94 -3.58 11.42
C ASN A 194 12.68 -4.61 12.54
N THR A 195 11.55 -4.45 13.21
CA THR A 195 11.06 -5.39 14.24
C THR A 195 9.58 -5.62 14.05
N LEU A 196 9.11 -6.84 14.28
CA LEU A 196 7.71 -7.20 14.14
C LEU A 196 7.34 -8.32 15.09
N GLU A 197 6.27 -8.11 15.83
CA GLU A 197 5.53 -9.11 16.59
C GLU A 197 4.15 -9.29 15.96
N VAL A 198 3.67 -10.54 15.84
CA VAL A 198 2.39 -10.87 15.22
C VAL A 198 1.61 -11.82 16.12
N GLY A 199 0.32 -11.56 16.29
CA GLY A 199 -0.63 -12.38 17.00
C GLY A 199 -0.76 -12.06 18.48
N LYS A 200 -1.08 -13.04 19.30
CA LYS A 200 -1.53 -12.91 20.70
C LYS A 200 -0.54 -12.23 21.67
N GLY A 201 0.70 -12.01 21.26
CA GLY A 201 1.72 -11.29 22.05
C GLY A 201 1.52 -9.78 22.05
N VAL A 202 0.76 -9.24 21.11
CA VAL A 202 0.55 -7.79 20.98
C VAL A 202 -0.36 -7.29 22.11
N ALA A 203 0.22 -6.50 23.01
CA ALA A 203 -0.49 -5.97 24.16
C ALA A 203 -1.41 -4.80 23.79
N SER A 204 -2.68 -4.85 24.21
CA SER A 204 -3.67 -3.80 23.94
C SER A 204 -3.31 -2.45 24.56
N GLU A 205 -2.55 -2.47 25.66
CA GLU A 205 -2.03 -1.28 26.32
C GLU A 205 -1.10 -0.45 25.41
N ALA A 206 -0.48 -1.10 24.41
CA ALA A 206 0.36 -0.43 23.42
C ALA A 206 -0.43 0.49 22.47
N LEU A 207 -1.77 0.39 22.43
CA LEU A 207 -2.66 1.32 21.72
C LEU A 207 -2.89 2.65 22.47
N ALA A 208 -2.54 2.71 23.77
CA ALA A 208 -2.73 3.92 24.56
C ALA A 208 -1.85 5.07 24.01
N PRO A 209 -2.40 6.31 23.91
CA PRO A 209 -1.62 7.47 23.49
C PRO A 209 -0.46 7.73 24.45
N THR A 210 0.67 8.22 23.91
CA THR A 210 1.83 8.62 24.73
C THR A 210 1.50 9.81 25.63
N TRP A 211 0.60 10.69 25.20
CA TRP A 211 0.30 11.94 25.90
C TRP A 211 -1.10 11.93 26.51
N ASN A 212 -1.22 12.55 27.67
CA ASN A 212 -2.54 12.89 28.21
C ASN A 212 -3.12 14.09 27.41
N THR A 213 -4.18 13.84 26.69
CA THR A 213 -4.82 14.82 25.80
C THR A 213 -6.06 15.48 26.40
N SER A 214 -6.35 15.29 27.71
CA SER A 214 -7.59 15.77 28.35
C SER A 214 -7.78 17.28 28.30
N GLU A 215 -6.69 18.04 28.27
CA GLU A 215 -6.69 19.50 28.20
C GLU A 215 -6.34 20.04 26.82
N TRP A 216 -6.24 19.17 25.79
CA TRP A 216 -5.90 19.61 24.46
C TRP A 216 -7.12 20.09 23.70
N LYS A 217 -6.89 21.03 22.79
CA LYS A 217 -7.93 21.50 21.88
C LYS A 217 -8.28 20.40 20.89
N VAL A 218 -9.54 19.97 20.89
CA VAL A 218 -10.06 19.06 19.85
C VAL A 218 -10.59 19.88 18.68
N VAL A 219 -10.14 19.56 17.48
CA VAL A 219 -10.55 20.19 16.23
C VAL A 219 -11.09 19.11 15.31
N GLU A 220 -12.38 19.16 15.05
CA GLU A 220 -12.98 18.34 14.00
C GLU A 220 -12.84 19.06 12.67
N ILE A 221 -12.41 18.30 11.64
CA ILE A 221 -12.34 18.82 10.28
C ILE A 221 -13.65 18.44 9.59
N PRO A 222 -14.57 19.42 9.38
CA PRO A 222 -15.82 19.12 8.70
C PRO A 222 -15.52 18.75 7.26
N ILE A 223 -16.07 17.62 6.84
CA ILE A 223 -15.97 17.08 5.49
C ILE A 223 -17.39 17.04 4.93
N LYS A 224 -17.58 17.58 3.74
CA LYS A 224 -18.84 17.54 3.00
C LYS A 224 -18.62 16.76 1.71
N GLU A 225 -19.40 15.74 1.46
CA GLU A 225 -19.42 15.07 0.16
C GLU A 225 -19.86 16.04 -0.94
N VAL A 226 -19.21 15.95 -2.10
CA VAL A 226 -19.49 16.77 -3.27
C VAL A 226 -19.48 15.90 -4.52
N ASP A 227 -20.25 16.29 -5.51
CA ASP A 227 -20.20 15.72 -6.86
C ASP A 227 -19.53 16.73 -7.79
N LEU A 228 -18.23 16.52 -8.06
CA LEU A 228 -17.45 17.42 -8.90
C LEU A 228 -17.99 17.46 -10.34
N ALA A 229 -18.52 16.37 -10.85
CA ALA A 229 -19.10 16.34 -12.19
C ALA A 229 -20.39 17.17 -12.26
N ALA A 230 -21.26 17.08 -11.23
CA ALA A 230 -22.43 17.93 -11.10
C ALA A 230 -22.09 19.42 -10.89
N GLU A 231 -20.87 19.74 -10.45
CA GLU A 231 -20.37 21.11 -10.34
C GLU A 231 -19.66 21.62 -11.61
N GLY A 232 -19.62 20.80 -12.68
CA GLY A 232 -19.06 21.18 -13.98
C GLY A 232 -17.60 20.76 -14.18
N TRP A 233 -17.00 19.97 -13.26
CA TRP A 233 -15.65 19.46 -13.44
C TRP A 233 -15.65 18.17 -14.24
N ARG A 234 -14.79 18.12 -15.25
CA ARG A 234 -14.48 16.90 -16.02
C ARG A 234 -13.05 16.50 -15.72
N ILE A 235 -12.89 15.40 -14.98
CA ILE A 235 -11.59 14.90 -14.51
C ILE A 235 -11.39 13.52 -15.10
N PRO A 236 -10.76 13.38 -16.28
CA PRO A 236 -10.57 12.11 -16.97
C PRO A 236 -9.44 11.31 -16.34
N LEU A 237 -9.75 10.53 -15.31
CA LEU A 237 -8.80 9.67 -14.60
C LEU A 237 -8.07 8.72 -15.56
N PRO A 238 -6.82 8.34 -15.26
CA PRO A 238 -6.10 7.33 -16.02
C PRO A 238 -6.84 5.98 -15.96
N PRO A 239 -6.64 5.08 -16.95
CA PRO A 239 -7.23 3.76 -16.94
C PRO A 239 -6.95 3.00 -15.64
N GLY A 240 -7.99 2.40 -15.05
CA GLY A 240 -7.91 1.63 -13.80
C GLY A 240 -7.96 2.45 -12.52
N TYR A 241 -7.88 3.78 -12.60
CA TYR A 241 -8.13 4.62 -11.43
C TYR A 241 -9.62 4.89 -11.27
N GLU A 242 -10.14 4.63 -10.08
CA GLU A 242 -11.52 4.91 -9.72
C GLU A 242 -11.60 5.91 -8.56
N PRO A 243 -12.61 6.76 -8.53
CA PRO A 243 -12.82 7.67 -7.41
C PRO A 243 -13.08 6.89 -6.11
N LEU A 244 -12.30 7.19 -5.06
CA LEU A 244 -12.53 6.68 -3.71
C LEU A 244 -13.37 7.68 -2.91
N THR A 245 -13.02 8.98 -2.98
CA THR A 245 -13.74 10.03 -2.26
C THR A 245 -13.79 11.31 -3.07
N GLN A 246 -14.89 12.07 -2.91
CA GLN A 246 -15.03 13.43 -3.42
C GLN A 246 -15.62 14.30 -2.31
N VAL A 247 -14.80 15.20 -1.77
CA VAL A 247 -15.18 15.98 -0.58
C VAL A 247 -14.78 17.44 -0.69
N ALA A 248 -15.53 18.31 -0.05
CA ALA A 248 -15.13 19.67 0.24
C ALA A 248 -14.69 19.79 1.71
N ARG A 249 -13.59 20.49 1.94
CA ARG A 249 -12.98 20.72 3.27
C ARG A 249 -12.75 22.18 3.50
N GLN A 250 -13.00 22.62 4.72
CA GLN A 250 -12.64 23.96 5.16
C GLN A 250 -11.19 23.99 5.65
N MET A 251 -10.37 24.79 5.00
CA MET A 251 -8.97 25.01 5.41
C MET A 251 -8.87 26.21 6.35
N LYS A 252 -7.69 26.36 7.00
CA LYS A 252 -7.42 27.56 7.81
C LYS A 252 -7.72 28.84 7.02
N GLY A 253 -8.45 29.79 7.63
CA GLY A 253 -8.86 31.04 6.99
C GLY A 253 -10.17 30.97 6.20
N GLY A 254 -10.97 29.90 6.38
CA GLY A 254 -12.31 29.77 5.77
C GLY A 254 -12.29 29.44 4.27
N ARG A 255 -11.12 29.06 3.70
CA ARG A 255 -11.04 28.64 2.29
C ARG A 255 -11.58 27.22 2.15
N GLU A 256 -12.48 27.03 1.20
CA GLU A 256 -12.95 25.72 0.81
C GLU A 256 -12.03 25.12 -0.24
N VAL A 257 -11.67 23.87 -0.04
CA VAL A 257 -10.87 23.08 -0.98
C VAL A 257 -11.67 21.82 -1.29
N LYS A 258 -11.93 21.59 -2.59
CA LYS A 258 -12.51 20.34 -3.06
C LYS A 258 -11.40 19.36 -3.32
N HIS A 259 -11.59 18.12 -2.91
CA HIS A 259 -10.59 17.06 -2.99
C HIS A 259 -11.21 15.79 -3.53
N LEU A 260 -10.73 15.35 -4.69
CA LEU A 260 -10.97 14.02 -5.23
C LEU A 260 -9.75 13.14 -4.93
N VAL A 261 -9.98 11.98 -4.37
CA VAL A 261 -8.99 10.90 -4.27
C VAL A 261 -9.43 9.78 -5.20
N ALA A 262 -8.50 9.30 -6.03
CA ALA A 262 -8.71 8.16 -6.90
C ALA A 262 -7.57 7.16 -6.72
N SER A 263 -7.84 5.86 -6.90
CA SER A 263 -6.85 4.80 -6.78
C SER A 263 -7.04 3.73 -7.84
N ASP A 264 -5.94 3.05 -8.17
CA ASP A 264 -5.93 1.82 -8.98
C ASP A 264 -5.79 0.54 -8.12
N GLY A 265 -5.89 0.70 -6.78
CA GLY A 265 -5.68 -0.36 -5.80
C GLY A 265 -4.29 -0.37 -5.15
N LEU A 266 -3.28 0.26 -5.76
CA LEU A 266 -1.90 0.36 -5.26
C LEU A 266 -1.41 1.79 -5.12
N SER A 267 -1.68 2.62 -6.10
CA SER A 267 -1.29 4.02 -6.10
C SER A 267 -2.50 4.92 -6.00
N THR A 268 -2.30 6.13 -5.47
CA THR A 268 -3.34 7.14 -5.35
C THR A 268 -3.01 8.39 -6.13
N LEU A 269 -4.06 8.99 -6.67
CA LEU A 269 -4.07 10.32 -7.24
C LEU A 269 -4.99 11.21 -6.43
N SER A 270 -4.51 12.39 -6.06
CA SER A 270 -5.29 13.43 -5.41
C SER A 270 -5.43 14.63 -6.32
N VAL A 271 -6.65 15.10 -6.49
CA VAL A 271 -6.97 16.31 -7.25
C VAL A 271 -7.58 17.33 -6.31
N PHE A 272 -6.91 18.46 -6.14
CA PHE A 272 -7.40 19.57 -5.32
C PHE A 272 -7.85 20.74 -6.22
N ILE A 273 -9.00 21.28 -5.88
CA ILE A 273 -9.60 22.42 -6.57
C ILE A 273 -9.89 23.50 -5.53
N GLU A 274 -9.28 24.67 -5.72
CA GLU A 274 -9.40 25.82 -4.83
C GLU A 274 -9.81 27.05 -5.62
N ALA A 275 -10.67 27.90 -5.06
CA ALA A 275 -10.95 29.19 -5.66
C ALA A 275 -9.66 30.05 -5.70
N TYR A 276 -9.43 30.73 -6.82
CA TYR A 276 -8.35 31.67 -6.94
C TYR A 276 -8.71 32.97 -6.22
N SER A 277 -7.93 33.33 -5.21
CA SER A 277 -8.18 34.53 -4.38
C SER A 277 -7.00 35.51 -4.34
N GLY A 278 -6.06 35.40 -5.27
CA GLY A 278 -4.87 36.24 -5.28
C GLY A 278 -4.94 37.41 -6.26
N PRO A 279 -4.11 38.46 -6.08
CA PRO A 279 -3.96 39.53 -7.06
C PRO A 279 -3.42 38.94 -8.38
N GLU A 280 -3.91 39.48 -9.50
CA GLU A 280 -3.38 39.14 -10.81
C GLU A 280 -1.88 39.44 -10.84
N GLY A 281 -1.07 38.41 -11.14
CA GLY A 281 0.38 38.61 -11.39
C GLY A 281 1.34 38.02 -10.36
N GLN A 282 0.89 37.35 -9.29
CA GLN A 282 1.84 36.58 -8.48
C GLN A 282 2.20 35.27 -9.19
N PRO A 283 3.48 35.03 -9.50
CA PRO A 283 3.94 33.74 -10.00
C PRO A 283 3.89 32.77 -8.82
N HIS A 284 2.79 32.04 -8.69
CA HIS A 284 2.80 30.81 -7.90
C HIS A 284 3.36 29.72 -8.80
N ASP A 285 4.19 28.85 -8.26
CA ASP A 285 4.83 27.76 -8.98
C ASP A 285 3.78 26.98 -9.77
N LEU A 286 3.71 27.32 -11.05
CA LEU A 286 2.89 26.63 -12.02
C LEU A 286 3.74 25.56 -12.66
N GLY A 287 3.19 24.40 -12.85
CA GLY A 287 3.86 23.32 -13.54
C GLY A 287 4.19 22.13 -12.62
N LEU A 288 5.21 21.41 -13.06
CA LEU A 288 5.61 20.15 -12.48
C LEU A 288 6.65 20.33 -11.38
N VAL A 289 6.37 19.76 -10.21
CA VAL A 289 7.33 19.59 -9.11
C VAL A 289 7.43 18.12 -8.76
N ARG A 290 8.64 17.61 -8.58
CA ARG A 290 8.89 16.24 -8.10
C ARG A 290 9.58 16.30 -6.75
N LYS A 291 9.07 15.51 -5.81
CA LYS A 291 9.69 15.32 -4.51
C LYS A 291 9.75 13.82 -4.20
N GLY A 292 10.84 13.21 -4.61
CA GLY A 292 11.01 11.75 -4.55
C GLY A 292 10.04 11.03 -5.46
N VAL A 293 9.22 10.14 -4.91
CA VAL A 293 8.15 9.42 -5.64
C VAL A 293 6.93 10.29 -5.91
N LEU A 294 6.74 11.36 -5.12
CA LEU A 294 5.61 12.25 -5.25
C LEU A 294 5.80 13.19 -6.44
N SER A 295 4.88 13.12 -7.39
CA SER A 295 4.75 14.07 -8.50
C SER A 295 3.60 15.02 -8.20
N VAL A 296 3.80 16.31 -8.41
CA VAL A 296 2.80 17.36 -8.20
C VAL A 296 2.75 18.22 -9.44
N TYR A 297 1.57 18.45 -9.97
CA TYR A 297 1.35 19.39 -11.06
C TYR A 297 0.28 20.41 -10.68
N ARG A 298 0.59 21.69 -10.84
CA ARG A 298 -0.34 22.78 -10.52
C ARG A 298 -0.56 23.67 -11.72
N LYS A 299 -1.82 24.01 -12.00
CA LYS A 299 -2.21 24.95 -13.04
C LYS A 299 -3.46 25.74 -12.64
N ARG A 300 -3.71 26.83 -13.36
CA ARG A 300 -4.96 27.60 -13.26
C ARG A 300 -5.96 27.12 -14.31
N ILE A 301 -7.23 26.99 -13.91
CA ILE A 301 -8.39 26.76 -14.79
C ILE A 301 -9.45 27.82 -14.44
N GLY A 302 -9.65 28.83 -15.31
CA GLY A 302 -10.55 29.93 -14.99
C GLY A 302 -10.18 30.60 -13.66
N ASP A 303 -11.15 30.69 -12.75
CA ASP A 303 -10.97 31.26 -11.42
C ASP A 303 -10.64 30.22 -10.34
N HIS A 304 -10.00 29.12 -10.74
CA HIS A 304 -9.62 28.04 -9.83
C HIS A 304 -8.16 27.65 -9.99
N TRP A 305 -7.55 27.23 -8.88
CA TRP A 305 -6.34 26.46 -8.85
C TRP A 305 -6.69 24.96 -8.91
N LEU A 306 -6.09 24.27 -9.85
CA LEU A 306 -6.06 22.81 -9.92
C LEU A 306 -4.68 22.35 -9.49
N THR A 307 -4.62 21.47 -8.48
CA THR A 307 -3.40 20.75 -8.07
C THR A 307 -3.66 19.27 -8.18
N VAL A 308 -2.87 18.57 -8.98
CA VAL A 308 -2.88 17.10 -9.10
C VAL A 308 -1.59 16.60 -8.50
N LEU A 309 -1.70 15.61 -7.62
CA LEU A 309 -0.53 14.96 -7.03
C LEU A 309 -0.76 13.46 -6.83
N GLY A 310 0.34 12.71 -6.77
CA GLY A 310 0.31 11.27 -6.53
C GLY A 310 1.71 10.65 -6.55
N GLU A 311 1.83 9.46 -6.01
CA GLU A 311 3.02 8.62 -6.13
C GLU A 311 2.99 7.86 -7.47
N VAL A 312 3.10 8.63 -8.54
CA VAL A 312 3.01 8.18 -9.94
C VAL A 312 4.05 8.91 -10.79
N PRO A 313 4.34 8.42 -12.02
CA PRO A 313 5.18 9.14 -12.97
C PRO A 313 4.70 10.57 -13.21
N ALA A 314 5.65 11.48 -13.39
CA ALA A 314 5.38 12.92 -13.55
C ALA A 314 4.41 13.24 -14.70
N ASP A 315 4.49 12.48 -15.78
CA ASP A 315 3.64 12.65 -16.95
C ASP A 315 2.17 12.35 -16.62
N THR A 316 1.92 11.42 -15.70
CA THR A 316 0.56 11.06 -15.28
C THR A 316 -0.17 12.24 -14.63
N VAL A 317 0.46 12.91 -13.66
CA VAL A 317 -0.15 14.10 -13.01
C VAL A 317 -0.28 15.26 -13.97
N ARG A 318 0.71 15.45 -14.87
CA ARG A 318 0.68 16.49 -15.88
C ARG A 318 -0.47 16.26 -16.87
N ASP A 319 -0.58 15.07 -17.42
CA ASP A 319 -1.58 14.74 -18.43
C ASP A 319 -3.00 14.78 -17.83
N LEU A 320 -3.19 14.27 -16.61
CA LEU A 320 -4.47 14.41 -15.90
C LEU A 320 -4.84 15.88 -15.70
N ALA A 321 -3.89 16.70 -15.23
CA ALA A 321 -4.14 18.13 -15.06
C ALA A 321 -4.47 18.83 -16.38
N HIS A 322 -3.76 18.51 -17.48
CA HIS A 322 -4.00 19.12 -18.80
C HIS A 322 -5.37 18.74 -19.37
N ARG A 323 -5.81 17.51 -19.17
CA ARG A 323 -7.09 16.99 -19.66
C ARG A 323 -8.28 17.34 -18.74
N THR A 324 -8.01 17.83 -17.53
CA THR A 324 -9.06 18.32 -16.63
C THR A 324 -9.62 19.64 -17.13
N GLU A 325 -10.95 19.72 -17.21
CA GLU A 325 -11.71 20.88 -17.70
C GLU A 325 -12.76 21.33 -16.68
N TYR A 326 -13.04 22.62 -16.70
CA TYR A 326 -14.18 23.19 -15.98
C TYR A 326 -15.18 23.78 -16.99
N VAL A 327 -16.38 23.23 -16.99
CA VAL A 327 -17.50 23.67 -17.83
C VAL A 327 -18.59 24.20 -16.89
N PRO A 328 -18.65 25.54 -16.70
CA PRO A 328 -19.67 26.11 -15.83
C PRO A 328 -21.07 25.65 -16.28
N LEU A 329 -21.88 25.23 -15.30
CA LEU A 329 -23.27 24.91 -15.58
C LEU A 329 -23.98 26.18 -16.00
N ALA A 330 -24.73 26.12 -17.11
CA ALA A 330 -25.57 27.24 -17.50
C ALA A 330 -26.56 27.55 -16.37
N VAL A 331 -26.49 28.75 -15.83
CA VAL A 331 -27.48 29.24 -14.86
C VAL A 331 -28.85 29.20 -15.55
N ARG A 332 -29.70 28.26 -15.15
CA ARG A 332 -31.09 28.19 -15.61
C ARG A 332 -31.95 29.17 -14.82
#